data_e457049b2217234c22821dfa30abe892
#
_entry.id   e457049b2217234c22821dfa30abe892
#
_cell.length_a   1.000
_cell.length_b   1.000
_cell.length_c   1.000
_cell.angle_alpha   90.00
_cell.angle_beta   90.00
_cell.angle_gamma   90.00
#
_symmetry.space_group_name_H-M   'P 1'
#
loop_
_entity.id
_entity.type
_entity.pdbx_description
1 polymer ?
#
loop_
_entity_poly.entity_id
_entity_poly.type
_entity_poly.pdbx_seq_one_letter_code
_entity_poly.pdbx_strand_id
1 'polypeptide(L)'
;MKKEQLTEQQAVQELWQFPCDFMFKAMAHANQNAEDHIVTVINKHVPGDYVPKLNLSSKGSYIAVSVTFKASSKQQLDEIYLAVNALDCVKVCL
;
A
#
# COMPACT_ATOMS: atom_id res chain seq x y z
N MET A 1 6.39 -24.56 25.66
CA MET A 1 7.46 -23.75 25.17
C MET A 1 7.05 -22.30 25.11
N LYS A 2 7.95 -21.47 25.46
CA LYS A 2 7.62 -20.05 25.49
C LYS A 2 7.64 -19.45 24.10
N LYS A 3 6.69 -18.60 23.83
CA LYS A 3 6.63 -17.93 22.56
C LYS A 3 7.67 -16.83 22.51
N GLU A 4 8.40 -16.79 21.43
CA GLU A 4 9.39 -15.77 21.23
C GLU A 4 8.73 -14.44 20.96
N GLN A 5 9.38 -13.39 21.43
CA GLN A 5 8.97 -12.06 21.03
C GLN A 5 9.53 -11.76 19.66
N LEU A 6 8.66 -11.58 18.72
CA LEU A 6 9.06 -11.34 17.34
C LEU A 6 9.17 -9.86 17.08
N THR A 7 10.17 -9.48 16.28
CA THR A 7 10.18 -8.13 15.75
C THR A 7 9.01 -7.99 14.78
N GLU A 8 8.67 -6.76 14.47
CA GLU A 8 7.59 -6.51 13.54
C GLU A 8 7.84 -7.20 12.19
N GLN A 9 9.08 -7.17 11.73
CA GLN A 9 9.42 -7.81 10.48
C GLN A 9 9.29 -9.32 10.55
N GLN A 10 9.74 -9.90 11.65
CA GLN A 10 9.62 -11.34 11.80
C GLN A 10 8.17 -11.77 11.87
N ALA A 11 7.34 -11.00 12.57
CA ALA A 11 5.93 -11.33 12.66
C ALA A 11 5.27 -11.31 11.29
N VAL A 12 5.59 -10.29 10.47
CA VAL A 12 5.02 -10.19 9.14
C VAL A 12 5.44 -11.39 8.30
N GLN A 13 6.72 -11.76 8.33
CA GLN A 13 7.20 -12.86 7.50
C GLN A 13 6.65 -14.20 7.94
N GLU A 14 6.41 -14.36 9.23
CA GLU A 14 5.89 -15.62 9.73
C GLU A 14 4.39 -15.74 9.61
N LEU A 15 3.68 -14.62 9.75
CA LEU A 15 2.23 -14.64 9.68
C LEU A 15 1.72 -14.52 8.25
N TRP A 16 2.46 -13.82 7.41
CA TRP A 16 2.07 -13.62 6.03
C TRP A 16 2.77 -14.64 5.15
N GLN A 17 2.00 -15.35 4.37
CA GLN A 17 2.55 -16.32 3.44
C GLN A 17 2.60 -15.68 2.06
N PHE A 18 3.79 -15.44 1.58
CA PHE A 18 3.98 -14.86 0.25
C PHE A 18 4.11 -15.96 -0.79
N PRO A 19 3.61 -15.74 -2.00
CA PRO A 19 2.86 -14.57 -2.41
C PRO A 19 1.46 -14.56 -1.82
N CYS A 20 0.91 -13.37 -1.60
CA CYS A 20 -0.43 -13.27 -1.04
C CYS A 20 -1.09 -11.99 -1.55
N ASP A 21 -2.42 -11.99 -1.51
CA ASP A 21 -3.17 -10.79 -1.85
C ASP A 21 -3.02 -9.78 -0.72
N PHE A 22 -2.67 -8.57 -1.08
CA PHE A 22 -2.45 -7.50 -0.12
C PHE A 22 -3.24 -6.28 -0.53
N MET A 23 -4.00 -5.73 0.40
CA MET A 23 -4.74 -4.49 0.15
C MET A 23 -3.92 -3.32 0.66
N PHE A 24 -3.36 -2.56 -0.26
CA PHE A 24 -2.57 -1.38 0.04
C PHE A 24 -3.49 -0.18 0.18
N LYS A 25 -3.30 0.59 1.22
CA LYS A 25 -4.12 1.79 1.45
C LYS A 25 -3.23 2.99 1.65
N ALA A 26 -3.65 4.10 1.07
CA ALA A 26 -2.96 5.36 1.24
C ALA A 26 -3.98 6.48 1.31
N MET A 27 -3.68 7.47 2.14
CA MET A 27 -4.49 8.69 2.20
C MET A 27 -3.76 9.79 1.46
N ALA A 28 -4.45 10.43 0.54
CA ALA A 28 -3.85 11.40 -0.35
C ALA A 28 -4.71 12.65 -0.42
N HIS A 29 -4.12 13.71 -0.96
CA HIS A 29 -4.87 14.93 -1.19
C HIS A 29 -5.84 14.74 -2.34
N ALA A 30 -7.08 15.18 -2.15
CA ALA A 30 -8.08 15.10 -3.21
C ALA A 30 -7.71 16.07 -4.34
N ASN A 31 -8.20 15.75 -5.53
CA ASN A 31 -8.04 16.61 -6.72
C ASN A 31 -6.61 16.66 -7.27
N GLN A 32 -5.82 15.66 -6.97
CA GLN A 32 -4.46 15.58 -7.51
C GLN A 32 -4.22 14.27 -8.26
N ASN A 33 -5.29 13.59 -8.65
CA ASN A 33 -5.20 12.31 -9.38
C ASN A 33 -4.29 11.33 -8.66
N ALA A 34 -4.39 11.31 -7.33
CA ALA A 34 -3.51 10.48 -6.52
C ALA A 34 -3.65 9.01 -6.88
N GLU A 35 -4.84 8.57 -7.22
CA GLU A 35 -5.08 7.18 -7.57
C GLU A 35 -4.25 6.76 -8.79
N ASP A 36 -4.14 7.65 -9.78
CA ASP A 36 -3.32 7.33 -10.97
C ASP A 36 -1.85 7.22 -10.61
N HIS A 37 -1.37 8.14 -9.79
CA HIS A 37 0.03 8.11 -9.36
C HIS A 37 0.34 6.87 -8.55
N ILE A 38 -0.55 6.52 -7.62
CA ILE A 38 -0.34 5.36 -6.77
C ILE A 38 -0.36 4.08 -7.59
N VAL A 39 -1.33 3.94 -8.48
CA VAL A 39 -1.42 2.75 -9.33
C VAL A 39 -0.19 2.64 -10.23
N THR A 40 0.29 3.77 -10.74
CA THR A 40 1.48 3.75 -11.58
C THR A 40 2.69 3.22 -10.81
N VAL A 41 2.85 3.66 -9.57
CA VAL A 41 3.96 3.18 -8.74
C VAL A 41 3.82 1.69 -8.46
N ILE A 42 2.63 1.25 -8.08
CA ILE A 42 2.40 -0.16 -7.79
C ILE A 42 2.67 -0.99 -9.04
N ASN A 43 2.23 -0.50 -10.20
CA ASN A 43 2.41 -1.22 -11.46
C ASN A 43 3.89 -1.41 -11.81
N LYS A 44 4.73 -0.46 -11.41
CA LYS A 44 6.17 -0.60 -11.65
C LYS A 44 6.78 -1.75 -10.85
N HIS A 45 6.20 -2.03 -9.70
CA HIS A 45 6.71 -3.10 -8.83
C HIS A 45 5.96 -4.41 -9.06
N VAL A 46 4.66 -4.32 -9.31
CA VAL A 46 3.82 -5.48 -9.52
C VAL A 46 2.94 -5.20 -10.73
N PRO A 47 3.41 -5.51 -11.94
CA PRO A 47 2.62 -5.21 -13.14
C PRO A 47 1.26 -5.91 -13.12
N GLY A 48 0.23 -5.18 -13.56
CA GLY A 48 -1.12 -5.72 -13.60
C GLY A 48 -2.12 -4.61 -13.85
N ASP A 49 -3.37 -5.00 -14.01
CA ASP A 49 -4.46 -4.05 -14.18
C ASP A 49 -5.13 -3.87 -12.84
N TYR A 50 -5.03 -2.67 -12.31
CA TYR A 50 -5.57 -2.37 -10.98
C TYR A 50 -6.66 -1.34 -11.07
N VAL A 51 -7.75 -1.60 -10.35
CA VAL A 51 -8.86 -0.67 -10.22
C VAL A 51 -8.90 -0.21 -8.77
N PRO A 52 -8.39 0.99 -8.48
CA PRO A 52 -8.34 1.45 -7.10
C PRO A 52 -9.75 1.76 -6.58
N LYS A 53 -9.94 1.50 -5.31
CA LYS A 53 -11.16 1.93 -4.63
C LYS A 53 -10.89 3.26 -3.97
N LEU A 54 -11.80 4.19 -4.17
CA LEU A 54 -11.64 5.56 -3.68
C LEU A 54 -12.70 5.85 -2.65
N ASN A 55 -12.29 6.52 -1.57
CA ASN A 55 -13.19 6.91 -0.51
C ASN A 55 -12.87 8.34 -0.12
N LEU A 56 -13.78 9.24 -0.43
CA LEU A 56 -13.58 10.64 -0.14
C LEU A 56 -13.81 10.91 1.34
N SER A 57 -12.97 11.73 1.95
CA SER A 57 -13.19 12.12 3.33
C SER A 57 -14.45 12.96 3.44
N SER A 58 -14.99 13.08 4.66
CA SER A 58 -16.23 13.80 4.86
C SER A 58 -16.15 15.27 4.44
N LYS A 59 -14.97 15.84 4.51
CA LYS A 59 -14.77 17.24 4.10
C LYS A 59 -14.28 17.38 2.67
N GLY A 60 -14.01 16.27 1.99
CA GLY A 60 -13.56 16.32 0.61
C GLY A 60 -12.13 16.74 0.41
N SER A 61 -11.35 16.92 1.49
CA SER A 61 -9.97 17.37 1.37
C SER A 61 -9.01 16.22 1.07
N TYR A 62 -9.37 15.03 1.49
CA TYR A 62 -8.52 13.85 1.35
C TYR A 62 -9.29 12.73 0.71
N ILE A 63 -8.55 11.83 0.09
CA ILE A 63 -9.13 10.66 -0.53
C ILE A 63 -8.32 9.44 -0.08
N ALA A 64 -9.03 8.40 0.33
CA ALA A 64 -8.39 7.14 0.67
C ALA A 64 -8.39 6.28 -0.58
N VAL A 65 -7.21 5.82 -0.95
CA VAL A 65 -7.02 4.99 -2.14
C VAL A 65 -6.63 3.61 -1.69
N SER A 66 -7.38 2.61 -2.14
CA SER A 66 -7.11 1.21 -1.81
C SER A 66 -6.85 0.45 -3.09
N VAL A 67 -5.75 -0.30 -3.13
CA VAL A 67 -5.38 -1.09 -4.29
C VAL A 67 -4.99 -2.48 -3.80
N THR A 68 -5.60 -3.51 -4.38
CA THR A 68 -5.28 -4.89 -4.03
C THR A 68 -4.35 -5.45 -5.10
N PHE A 69 -3.26 -6.03 -4.66
CA PHE A 69 -2.31 -6.65 -5.57
C PHE A 69 -1.69 -7.87 -4.89
N LYS A 70 -1.03 -8.71 -5.68
CA LYS A 70 -0.38 -9.90 -5.13
C LYS A 70 1.04 -9.53 -4.74
N ALA A 71 1.31 -9.56 -3.45
CA ALA A 71 2.62 -9.23 -2.93
C ALA A 71 3.49 -10.48 -2.94
N SER A 72 4.73 -10.32 -3.42
CA SER A 72 5.67 -11.43 -3.53
C SER A 72 6.52 -11.60 -2.30
N SER A 73 6.78 -10.51 -1.59
CA SER A 73 7.65 -10.55 -0.41
C SER A 73 7.44 -9.29 0.41
N LYS A 74 7.93 -9.32 1.64
CA LYS A 74 7.88 -8.14 2.49
C LYS A 74 8.76 -7.03 1.92
N GLN A 75 9.90 -7.40 1.36
CA GLN A 75 10.78 -6.39 0.76
C GLN A 75 10.06 -5.63 -0.35
N GLN A 76 9.30 -6.34 -1.18
CA GLN A 76 8.54 -5.68 -2.24
C GLN A 76 7.54 -4.70 -1.64
N LEU A 77 6.84 -5.10 -0.57
CA LEU A 77 5.91 -4.20 0.10
C LEU A 77 6.61 -2.96 0.64
N ASP A 78 7.77 -3.14 1.26
CA ASP A 78 8.52 -2.01 1.80
C ASP A 78 8.89 -1.03 0.70
N GLU A 79 9.32 -1.55 -0.44
CA GLU A 79 9.70 -0.71 -1.57
C GLU A 79 8.51 0.06 -2.10
N ILE A 80 7.34 -0.58 -2.18
CA ILE A 80 6.13 0.08 -2.63
C ILE A 80 5.74 1.18 -1.65
N TYR A 81 5.79 0.90 -0.35
CA TYR A 81 5.46 1.90 0.66
C TYR A 81 6.37 3.12 0.54
N LEU A 82 7.67 2.89 0.37
CA LEU A 82 8.61 3.99 0.24
C LEU A 82 8.32 4.82 -1.01
N ALA A 83 8.07 4.14 -2.12
CA ALA A 83 7.84 4.84 -3.38
C ALA A 83 6.54 5.64 -3.36
N VAL A 84 5.48 5.07 -2.81
CA VAL A 84 4.20 5.78 -2.73
C VAL A 84 4.29 6.94 -1.75
N ASN A 85 4.98 6.72 -0.64
CA ASN A 85 5.12 7.77 0.38
C ASN A 85 5.93 8.96 -0.15
N ALA A 86 6.73 8.75 -1.18
CA ALA A 86 7.52 9.83 -1.78
C ALA A 86 6.70 10.70 -2.73
N LEU A 87 5.48 10.29 -3.06
CA LEU A 87 4.62 11.09 -3.93
C LEU A 87 4.09 12.30 -3.16
N ASP A 88 4.16 13.46 -3.82
CA ASP A 88 3.71 14.70 -3.19
C ASP A 88 2.23 14.68 -2.84
N CYS A 89 1.43 13.96 -3.62
CA CYS A 89 0.01 13.91 -3.39
C CYS A 89 -0.40 12.98 -2.27
N VAL A 90 0.52 12.16 -1.77
CA VAL A 90 0.22 11.20 -0.72
C VAL A 90 0.54 11.81 0.63
N LYS A 91 -0.44 11.76 1.55
CA LYS A 91 -0.24 12.26 2.89
C LYS A 91 0.33 11.18 3.80
N VAL A 92 -0.23 9.99 3.74
CA VAL A 92 0.23 8.89 4.60
C VAL A 92 -0.22 7.57 3.99
N CYS A 93 0.61 6.55 4.15
CA CYS A 93 0.24 5.17 3.83
C CYS A 93 -0.25 4.48 5.08
N LEU A 94 -1.33 3.76 4.95
CA LEU A 94 -1.97 3.09 6.08
C LEU A 94 -1.63 1.62 6.15
#